data_8183630c38f7fcda2f00a94b8af3caf1
#
_entry.id   8183630c38f7fcda2f00a94b8af3caf1
#
_cell.length_a   1.000
_cell.length_b   1.000
_cell.length_c   1.000
_cell.angle_alpha   90.00
_cell.angle_beta   90.00
_cell.angle_gamma   90.00
#
_symmetry.space_group_name_H-M   'P 1'
#
loop_
_entity.id
_entity.type
_entity.pdbx_description
1 polymer ?
#
loop_
_entity_poly.entity_id
_entity_poly.type
_entity_poly.pdbx_seq_one_letter_code
_entity_poly.pdbx_strand_id
1 'polypeptide(L)'
;STPIKSSAASDVYKRQLYFRTDHHWTALAAYYSYVQFCKVAGMEPAALEDFTELDMGPFLGSFYGNCSQSSKLREDNVLAYDPPGDITMTITKDNGSAFEWPVLTDMSKSSIYAKYMTFLGGDHPLVTITNNDLPDGPNCVVIKDSFGNPFAPYLSQNYHNVYVIDYRKYNAMTLSYFVQYYDIDDVLLTESLAMAQGEGTLDLLEWFCK
;
A
#
# COMPACT_ATOMS: atom_id res chain seq x y z
N SER A 1 -30.21 19.40 -19.28
CA SER A 1 -29.89 19.64 -17.88
C SER A 1 -28.74 18.72 -17.47
N THR A 2 -27.58 19.29 -17.26
CA THR A 2 -26.40 18.57 -16.76
C THR A 2 -26.69 18.17 -15.32
N PRO A 3 -26.55 16.88 -14.93
CA PRO A 3 -26.72 16.51 -13.54
C PRO A 3 -25.62 17.18 -12.72
N ILE A 4 -26.00 17.99 -11.76
CA ILE A 4 -25.12 18.52 -10.72
C ILE A 4 -24.66 17.29 -9.92
N LYS A 5 -23.43 16.81 -10.13
CA LYS A 5 -22.79 15.87 -9.21
C LYS A 5 -22.71 16.60 -7.88
N SER A 6 -23.52 16.17 -6.93
CA SER A 6 -23.59 16.78 -5.60
C SER A 6 -22.19 16.71 -4.97
N SER A 7 -21.64 17.86 -4.59
CA SER A 7 -20.39 17.98 -3.84
C SER A 7 -20.40 17.10 -2.58
N ALA A 8 -21.56 16.88 -1.98
CA ALA A 8 -21.76 16.00 -0.84
C ALA A 8 -21.41 14.52 -1.13
N ALA A 9 -21.59 14.02 -2.36
CA ALA A 9 -21.24 12.64 -2.69
C ALA A 9 -19.71 12.47 -2.78
N SER A 10 -18.99 13.45 -3.34
CA SER A 10 -17.52 13.43 -3.38
C SER A 10 -16.90 13.54 -1.97
N ASP A 11 -17.52 14.33 -1.08
CA ASP A 11 -17.04 14.49 0.30
C ASP A 11 -17.22 13.21 1.14
N VAL A 12 -18.22 12.38 0.83
CA VAL A 12 -18.44 11.10 1.52
C VAL A 12 -17.32 10.10 1.19
N TYR A 13 -16.87 10.04 -0.06
CA TYR A 13 -15.75 9.17 -0.45
C TYR A 13 -14.42 9.63 0.15
N LYS A 14 -14.21 10.94 0.23
CA LYS A 14 -13.00 11.55 0.83
C LYS A 14 -12.83 11.33 2.34
N ARG A 15 -13.85 10.81 3.02
CA ARG A 15 -13.81 10.50 4.47
C ARG A 15 -13.91 9.01 4.78
N GLN A 16 -13.98 8.17 3.74
CA GLN A 16 -14.14 6.74 3.91
C GLN A 16 -12.79 6.09 4.24
N LEU A 17 -12.72 5.36 5.36
CA LEU A 17 -11.50 4.68 5.79
C LEU A 17 -11.40 3.23 5.29
N TYR A 18 -12.53 2.58 5.06
CA TYR A 18 -12.60 1.21 4.52
C TYR A 18 -13.53 1.19 3.31
N PHE A 19 -13.22 0.37 2.33
CA PHE A 19 -14.14 0.10 1.23
C PHE A 19 -15.38 -0.64 1.74
N ARG A 20 -16.54 -0.40 1.12
CA ARG A 20 -17.80 -1.10 1.43
C ARG A 20 -17.86 -2.45 0.75
N THR A 21 -17.24 -2.54 -0.42
CA THR A 21 -17.31 -3.69 -1.32
C THR A 21 -16.06 -4.55 -1.25
N ASP A 22 -15.07 -4.14 -0.45
CA ASP A 22 -13.79 -4.83 -0.30
C ASP A 22 -13.34 -4.89 1.16
N HIS A 23 -12.47 -5.85 1.48
CA HIS A 23 -11.94 -6.02 2.83
C HIS A 23 -10.82 -5.04 3.19
N HIS A 24 -10.27 -4.33 2.22
CA HIS A 24 -9.17 -3.41 2.46
C HIS A 24 -9.64 -2.04 2.97
N TRP A 25 -8.71 -1.35 3.56
CA TRP A 25 -8.80 0.07 3.84
C TRP A 25 -8.54 0.92 2.59
N THR A 26 -8.86 2.20 2.65
CA THR A 26 -8.58 3.16 1.58
C THR A 26 -7.16 3.74 1.73
N ALA A 27 -6.64 4.37 0.67
CA ALA A 27 -5.38 5.10 0.74
C ALA A 27 -5.41 6.23 1.80
N LEU A 28 -6.58 6.84 2.04
CA LEU A 28 -6.74 7.83 3.10
C LEU A 28 -6.54 7.22 4.50
N ALA A 29 -7.06 6.02 4.75
CA ALA A 29 -6.82 5.34 6.01
C ALA A 29 -5.34 4.96 6.18
N ALA A 30 -4.71 4.52 5.10
CA ALA A 30 -3.27 4.24 5.08
C ALA A 30 -2.44 5.50 5.36
N TYR A 31 -2.84 6.67 4.82
CA TYR A 31 -2.22 7.96 5.15
C TYR A 31 -2.33 8.29 6.65
N TYR A 32 -3.52 8.13 7.25
CA TYR A 32 -3.64 8.38 8.68
C TYR A 32 -2.79 7.43 9.54
N SER A 33 -2.60 6.20 9.08
CA SER A 33 -1.69 5.26 9.74
C SER A 33 -0.23 5.68 9.59
N TYR A 34 0.17 6.19 8.41
CA TYR A 34 1.49 6.79 8.19
C TYR A 34 1.73 7.99 9.13
N VAL A 35 0.76 8.89 9.28
CA VAL A 35 0.86 10.02 10.23
C VAL A 35 1.05 9.54 11.67
N GLN A 36 0.34 8.50 12.09
CA GLN A 36 0.53 7.92 13.43
C GLN A 36 1.89 7.24 13.58
N PHE A 37 2.35 6.54 12.56
CA PHE A 37 3.69 5.95 12.54
C PHE A 37 4.76 7.05 12.69
N CYS A 38 4.74 8.09 11.88
CA CYS A 38 5.69 9.21 11.97
C CYS A 38 5.70 9.81 13.39
N LYS A 39 4.54 10.02 13.99
CA LYS A 39 4.43 10.52 15.36
C LYS A 39 5.12 9.61 16.38
N VAL A 40 5.00 8.30 16.24
CA VAL A 40 5.64 7.32 17.16
C VAL A 40 7.15 7.27 16.91
N ALA A 41 7.57 7.33 15.64
CA ALA A 41 8.97 7.32 15.24
C ALA A 41 9.69 8.65 15.48
N GLY A 42 8.96 9.72 15.87
CA GLY A 42 9.54 11.05 16.05
C GLY A 42 9.89 11.76 14.74
N MET A 43 9.22 11.40 13.66
CA MET A 43 9.36 11.99 12.33
C MET A 43 8.22 12.96 12.01
N GLU A 44 8.45 13.93 11.13
CA GLU A 44 7.39 14.79 10.60
C GLU A 44 6.75 14.10 9.39
N PRO A 45 5.43 13.88 9.38
CA PRO A 45 4.75 13.35 8.22
C PRO A 45 4.63 14.42 7.12
N ALA A 46 4.77 14.03 5.86
CA ALA A 46 4.41 14.88 4.74
C ALA A 46 2.89 15.17 4.76
N ALA A 47 2.48 16.37 4.42
CA ALA A 47 1.08 16.76 4.41
C ALA A 47 0.35 16.08 3.23
N LEU A 48 -0.92 15.68 3.41
CA LEU A 48 -1.68 15.00 2.34
C LEU A 48 -1.83 15.86 1.08
N GLU A 49 -1.89 17.18 1.26
CA GLU A 49 -1.97 18.16 0.18
C GLU A 49 -0.72 18.25 -0.69
N ASP A 50 0.41 17.72 -0.24
CA ASP A 50 1.64 17.66 -1.04
C ASP A 50 1.61 16.52 -2.06
N PHE A 51 0.74 15.52 -1.85
CA PHE A 51 0.55 14.39 -2.75
C PHE A 51 -0.45 14.73 -3.86
N THR A 52 -0.22 14.18 -5.05
CA THR A 52 -1.18 14.32 -6.15
C THR A 52 -2.31 13.31 -6.02
N GLU A 53 -3.55 13.77 -5.79
CA GLU A 53 -4.73 12.90 -5.75
C GLU A 53 -5.04 12.35 -7.15
N LEU A 54 -5.10 11.03 -7.29
CA LEU A 54 -5.46 10.30 -8.50
C LEU A 54 -6.77 9.54 -8.29
N ASP A 55 -7.73 9.71 -9.20
CA ASP A 55 -9.02 9.02 -9.18
C ASP A 55 -9.00 7.84 -10.16
N MET A 56 -8.98 6.61 -9.64
CA MET A 56 -9.00 5.38 -10.44
C MET A 56 -10.41 4.95 -10.83
N GLY A 57 -11.44 5.65 -10.34
CA GLY A 57 -12.83 5.41 -10.65
C GLY A 57 -13.51 4.31 -9.84
N PRO A 58 -14.70 3.87 -10.30
CA PRO A 58 -15.54 2.93 -9.58
C PRO A 58 -14.87 1.59 -9.29
N PHE A 59 -15.14 1.04 -8.09
CA PHE A 59 -14.56 -0.20 -7.58
C PHE A 59 -15.59 -1.10 -6.93
N LEU A 60 -15.53 -2.38 -7.27
CA LEU A 60 -16.28 -3.47 -6.65
C LEU A 60 -15.28 -4.55 -6.21
N GLY A 61 -15.01 -4.63 -4.92
CA GLY A 61 -13.99 -5.51 -4.36
C GLY A 61 -14.48 -6.91 -4.00
N SER A 62 -13.71 -7.59 -3.16
CA SER A 62 -13.87 -9.01 -2.80
C SER A 62 -15.22 -9.33 -2.14
N PHE A 63 -15.78 -8.43 -1.34
CA PHE A 63 -17.08 -8.64 -0.71
C PHE A 63 -18.23 -8.64 -1.72
N TYR A 64 -18.12 -7.86 -2.79
CA TYR A 64 -19.10 -7.86 -3.84
C TYR A 64 -19.23 -9.25 -4.49
N GLY A 65 -18.11 -9.90 -4.82
CA GLY A 65 -18.09 -11.24 -5.40
C GLY A 65 -18.63 -12.33 -4.47
N ASN A 66 -18.51 -12.13 -3.15
CA ASN A 66 -18.88 -13.11 -2.12
C ASN A 66 -20.28 -12.85 -1.51
N CYS A 67 -20.95 -11.74 -1.87
CA CYS A 67 -22.24 -11.36 -1.31
C CYS A 67 -23.38 -11.85 -2.18
N SER A 68 -24.32 -12.64 -1.61
CA SER A 68 -25.53 -13.10 -2.30
C SER A 68 -26.50 -11.96 -2.67
N GLN A 69 -26.35 -10.78 -2.07
CA GLN A 69 -27.14 -9.57 -2.32
C GLN A 69 -26.29 -8.44 -2.93
N SER A 70 -25.31 -8.79 -3.73
CA SER A 70 -24.36 -7.85 -4.34
C SER A 70 -25.03 -6.68 -5.06
N SER A 71 -26.20 -6.87 -5.69
CA SER A 71 -26.96 -5.81 -6.36
C SER A 71 -27.43 -4.67 -5.45
N LYS A 72 -27.38 -4.85 -4.13
CA LYS A 72 -27.72 -3.83 -3.12
C LYS A 72 -26.49 -3.05 -2.64
N LEU A 73 -25.29 -3.52 -2.96
CA LEU A 73 -24.07 -2.83 -2.58
C LEU A 73 -23.86 -1.61 -3.50
N ARG A 74 -23.47 -0.50 -2.90
CA ARG A 74 -22.99 0.66 -3.64
C ARG A 74 -21.54 0.43 -4.01
N GLU A 75 -21.17 0.73 -5.24
CA GLU A 75 -19.77 0.78 -5.64
C GLU A 75 -18.98 1.78 -4.79
N ASP A 76 -17.74 1.47 -4.58
CA ASP A 76 -16.73 2.36 -4.01
C ASP A 76 -16.09 3.20 -5.11
N ASN A 77 -15.16 4.07 -4.73
CA ASN A 77 -14.23 4.74 -5.63
C ASN A 77 -12.82 4.59 -5.07
N VAL A 78 -11.84 4.26 -5.91
CA VAL A 78 -10.44 4.19 -5.48
C VAL A 78 -9.78 5.53 -5.76
N LEU A 79 -9.39 6.20 -4.69
CA LEU A 79 -8.48 7.35 -4.71
C LEU A 79 -7.09 6.86 -4.30
N ALA A 80 -6.06 7.37 -4.95
CA ALA A 80 -4.67 7.16 -4.61
C ALA A 80 -3.95 8.51 -4.50
N TYR A 81 -2.84 8.55 -3.79
CA TYR A 81 -2.08 9.77 -3.52
C TYR A 81 -0.64 9.55 -3.95
N ASP A 82 -0.26 10.15 -5.08
CA ASP A 82 1.07 9.98 -5.67
C ASP A 82 2.10 10.81 -4.90
N PRO A 83 3.16 10.17 -4.39
CA PRO A 83 4.16 10.87 -3.60
C PRO A 83 4.93 11.91 -4.44
N PRO A 84 5.18 13.12 -3.91
CA PRO A 84 6.00 14.11 -4.59
C PRO A 84 7.49 13.74 -4.56
N GLY A 85 8.26 14.30 -5.50
CA GLY A 85 9.70 14.11 -5.60
C GLY A 85 10.13 13.12 -6.67
N ASP A 86 11.43 12.86 -6.76
CA ASP A 86 12.03 11.88 -7.67
C ASP A 86 11.95 10.48 -7.04
N ILE A 87 10.76 9.86 -7.12
CA ILE A 87 10.48 8.55 -6.55
C ILE A 87 10.47 7.49 -7.64
N THR A 88 11.29 6.47 -7.48
CA THR A 88 11.35 5.30 -8.36
C THR A 88 10.91 4.04 -7.63
N MET A 89 10.46 3.04 -8.36
CA MET A 89 10.10 1.74 -7.79
C MET A 89 10.60 0.59 -8.65
N THR A 90 11.12 -0.43 -7.99
CA THR A 90 11.56 -1.69 -8.59
C THR A 90 10.83 -2.86 -7.97
N ILE A 91 10.32 -3.77 -8.81
CA ILE A 91 9.74 -5.05 -8.39
C ILE A 91 10.78 -6.14 -8.60
N THR A 92 11.09 -6.90 -7.55
CA THR A 92 11.96 -8.08 -7.61
C THR A 92 11.12 -9.34 -7.48
N LYS A 93 11.25 -10.24 -8.46
CA LYS A 93 10.55 -11.53 -8.52
C LYS A 93 11.28 -12.61 -7.73
N ASP A 94 10.62 -13.74 -7.49
CA ASP A 94 11.18 -14.93 -6.80
C ASP A 94 12.49 -15.45 -7.42
N ASN A 95 12.66 -15.30 -8.73
CA ASN A 95 13.87 -15.71 -9.44
C ASN A 95 15.00 -14.67 -9.40
N GLY A 96 14.84 -13.59 -8.62
CA GLY A 96 15.81 -12.51 -8.48
C GLY A 96 15.81 -11.51 -9.65
N SER A 97 15.00 -11.69 -10.69
CA SER A 97 14.88 -10.68 -11.75
C SER A 97 14.14 -9.45 -11.25
N ALA A 98 14.66 -8.26 -11.57
CA ALA A 98 14.09 -6.99 -11.16
C ALA A 98 13.74 -6.12 -12.38
N PHE A 99 12.71 -5.29 -12.24
CA PHE A 99 12.28 -4.36 -13.28
C PHE A 99 11.58 -3.14 -12.65
N GLU A 100 11.69 -2.02 -13.32
CA GLU A 100 11.02 -0.79 -12.88
C GLU A 100 9.50 -0.87 -13.09
N TRP A 101 8.76 -0.27 -12.16
CA TRP A 101 7.31 -0.18 -12.19
C TRP A 101 6.86 1.12 -11.52
N PRO A 102 5.75 1.75 -11.94
CA PRO A 102 5.25 2.94 -11.26
C PRO A 102 4.77 2.61 -9.85
N VAL A 103 5.05 3.49 -8.89
CA VAL A 103 4.58 3.37 -7.49
C VAL A 103 3.05 3.23 -7.44
N LEU A 104 2.37 4.06 -8.24
CA LEU A 104 0.93 3.98 -8.46
C LEU A 104 0.65 3.65 -9.93
N THR A 105 0.04 2.50 -10.17
CA THR A 105 -0.35 2.08 -11.53
C THR A 105 -1.67 2.75 -11.92
N ASP A 106 -1.73 3.40 -13.09
CA ASP A 106 -3.00 3.93 -13.63
C ASP A 106 -3.97 2.80 -13.95
N MET A 107 -4.94 2.62 -13.07
CA MET A 107 -6.01 1.64 -13.20
C MET A 107 -7.33 2.26 -13.68
N SER A 108 -7.35 3.56 -14.08
CA SER A 108 -8.58 4.29 -14.43
C SER A 108 -9.39 3.61 -15.55
N LYS A 109 -8.68 3.00 -16.52
CA LYS A 109 -9.28 2.28 -17.67
C LYS A 109 -9.42 0.77 -17.45
N SER A 110 -8.96 0.26 -16.30
CA SER A 110 -9.00 -1.16 -15.99
C SER A 110 -10.38 -1.60 -15.50
N SER A 111 -10.57 -2.92 -15.37
CA SER A 111 -11.78 -3.50 -14.82
C SER A 111 -12.15 -2.88 -13.46
N ILE A 112 -13.44 -2.69 -13.20
CA ILE A 112 -13.97 -2.22 -11.92
C ILE A 112 -13.57 -3.10 -10.74
N TYR A 113 -13.19 -4.36 -10.98
CA TYR A 113 -12.74 -5.31 -9.95
C TYR A 113 -11.24 -5.25 -9.66
N ALA A 114 -10.46 -4.56 -10.49
CA ALA A 114 -9.00 -4.57 -10.43
C ALA A 114 -8.39 -3.27 -9.88
N LYS A 115 -9.21 -2.31 -9.47
CA LYS A 115 -8.76 -0.96 -9.10
C LYS A 115 -7.75 -0.91 -7.95
N TYR A 116 -7.82 -1.87 -7.02
CA TYR A 116 -6.87 -1.95 -5.90
C TYR A 116 -5.43 -2.26 -6.35
N MET A 117 -5.25 -2.81 -7.56
CA MET A 117 -3.93 -3.02 -8.17
C MET A 117 -3.18 -1.70 -8.47
N THR A 118 -3.81 -0.54 -8.26
CA THR A 118 -3.12 0.75 -8.37
C THR A 118 -1.95 0.84 -7.39
N PHE A 119 -2.06 0.24 -6.22
CA PHE A 119 -1.04 0.28 -5.19
C PHE A 119 0.04 -0.77 -5.45
N LEU A 120 1.25 -0.33 -5.79
CA LEU A 120 2.45 -1.15 -6.06
C LEU A 120 2.29 -2.19 -7.18
N GLY A 121 1.22 -2.12 -8.01
CA GLY A 121 0.90 -3.15 -8.98
C GLY A 121 0.40 -4.47 -8.36
N GLY A 122 0.09 -4.48 -7.05
CA GLY A 122 -0.38 -5.63 -6.28
C GLY A 122 0.66 -6.23 -5.33
N ASP A 123 0.51 -7.51 -5.02
CA ASP A 123 1.39 -8.22 -4.08
C ASP A 123 2.58 -8.86 -4.78
N HIS A 124 3.78 -8.42 -4.43
CA HIS A 124 5.05 -8.93 -4.94
C HIS A 124 5.95 -9.42 -3.80
N PRO A 125 6.88 -10.36 -4.05
CA PRO A 125 7.80 -10.84 -3.02
C PRO A 125 8.62 -9.70 -2.39
N LEU A 126 9.19 -8.84 -3.23
CA LEU A 126 9.93 -7.67 -2.81
C LEU A 126 9.67 -6.50 -3.78
N VAL A 127 9.34 -5.36 -3.21
CA VAL A 127 9.30 -4.07 -3.90
C VAL A 127 10.29 -3.15 -3.20
N THR A 128 11.04 -2.36 -3.96
CA THR A 128 11.88 -1.29 -3.44
C THR A 128 11.37 0.04 -3.98
N ILE A 129 10.97 0.94 -3.11
CA ILE A 129 10.64 2.33 -3.45
C ILE A 129 11.84 3.17 -3.01
N THR A 130 12.42 3.93 -3.95
CA THR A 130 13.60 4.77 -3.69
C THR A 130 13.25 6.23 -3.88
N ASN A 131 13.55 7.04 -2.88
CA ASN A 131 13.48 8.50 -2.99
C ASN A 131 14.88 9.03 -3.31
N ASN A 132 15.07 9.48 -4.55
CA ASN A 132 16.35 9.99 -5.04
C ASN A 132 16.67 11.41 -4.50
N ASP A 133 15.67 12.10 -3.93
CA ASP A 133 15.86 13.40 -3.27
C ASP A 133 16.41 13.27 -1.83
N LEU A 134 16.44 12.05 -1.28
CA LEU A 134 16.95 11.72 0.06
C LEU A 134 18.08 10.69 0.02
N PRO A 135 19.18 10.92 -0.73
CA PRO A 135 20.22 9.89 -0.95
C PRO A 135 20.94 9.45 0.33
N ASP A 136 20.99 10.31 1.35
CA ASP A 136 21.59 10.03 2.66
C ASP A 136 20.52 9.73 3.74
N GLY A 137 19.28 9.53 3.33
CA GLY A 137 18.16 9.23 4.24
C GLY A 137 18.21 7.80 4.78
N PRO A 138 17.46 7.49 5.86
CA PRO A 138 17.38 6.16 6.42
C PRO A 138 16.68 5.18 5.48
N ASN A 139 16.86 3.88 5.75
CA ASN A 139 16.20 2.79 5.06
C ASN A 139 15.17 2.11 5.97
N CYS A 140 14.02 1.73 5.45
CA CYS A 140 13.08 0.91 6.22
C CYS A 140 12.65 -0.34 5.45
N VAL A 141 12.20 -1.36 6.19
CA VAL A 141 11.53 -2.52 5.63
C VAL A 141 10.11 -2.62 6.18
N VAL A 142 9.16 -2.77 5.28
CA VAL A 142 7.74 -3.00 5.57
C VAL A 142 7.42 -4.47 5.29
N ILE A 143 7.18 -5.23 6.33
CA ILE A 143 6.70 -6.61 6.26
C ILE A 143 5.18 -6.52 6.23
N LYS A 144 4.55 -7.09 5.21
CA LYS A 144 3.13 -6.78 4.96
C LYS A 144 2.34 -7.94 4.37
N ASP A 145 1.02 -7.86 4.54
CA ASP A 145 0.02 -8.39 3.63
C ASP A 145 -0.45 -7.29 2.65
N SER A 146 -1.54 -7.50 1.92
CA SER A 146 -2.07 -6.53 0.95
C SER A 146 -2.48 -5.17 1.55
N PHE A 147 -2.64 -5.06 2.87
CA PHE A 147 -2.90 -3.78 3.55
C PHE A 147 -1.69 -2.84 3.50
N GLY A 148 -0.47 -3.35 3.43
CA GLY A 148 0.73 -2.52 3.29
C GLY A 148 0.86 -1.84 1.93
N ASN A 149 0.15 -2.29 0.89
CA ASN A 149 0.29 -1.74 -0.46
C ASN A 149 -0.02 -0.24 -0.55
N PRO A 150 -1.15 0.28 -0.03
CA PRO A 150 -1.41 1.72 -0.05
C PRO A 150 -0.65 2.51 1.02
N PHE A 151 -0.01 1.84 2.00
CA PHE A 151 0.73 2.47 3.09
C PHE A 151 2.19 2.80 2.70
N ALA A 152 2.87 1.85 2.05
CA ALA A 152 4.30 1.97 1.75
C ALA A 152 4.68 3.21 0.90
N PRO A 153 3.88 3.67 -0.07
CA PRO A 153 4.20 4.87 -0.85
C PRO A 153 4.42 6.13 0.00
N TYR A 154 3.70 6.30 1.12
CA TYR A 154 3.85 7.47 1.98
C TYR A 154 5.20 7.51 2.69
N LEU A 155 5.77 6.35 3.02
CA LEU A 155 7.05 6.24 3.71
C LEU A 155 8.22 6.77 2.87
N SER A 156 8.08 6.83 1.53
CA SER A 156 9.11 7.42 0.67
C SER A 156 9.43 8.88 1.00
N GLN A 157 8.55 9.56 1.74
CA GLN A 157 8.80 10.94 2.14
C GLN A 157 9.75 11.06 3.35
N ASN A 158 10.01 9.97 4.05
CA ASN A 158 10.88 9.95 5.24
C ASN A 158 12.09 9.05 5.09
N TYR A 159 12.12 8.17 4.08
CA TYR A 159 13.17 7.18 3.87
C TYR A 159 13.77 7.27 2.47
N HIS A 160 15.08 7.02 2.37
CA HIS A 160 15.73 6.84 1.08
C HIS A 160 15.20 5.60 0.37
N ASN A 161 15.29 4.43 1.04
CA ASN A 161 14.70 3.20 0.51
C ASN A 161 13.61 2.67 1.43
N VAL A 162 12.46 2.32 0.84
CA VAL A 162 11.37 1.58 1.47
C VAL A 162 11.32 0.21 0.82
N TYR A 163 11.80 -0.81 1.52
CA TYR A 163 11.71 -2.20 1.11
C TYR A 163 10.39 -2.78 1.56
N VAL A 164 9.58 -3.28 0.64
CA VAL A 164 8.24 -3.80 0.92
C VAL A 164 8.23 -5.30 0.65
N ILE A 165 8.11 -6.10 1.70
CA ILE A 165 8.19 -7.56 1.66
C ILE A 165 6.82 -8.17 1.94
N ASP A 166 6.28 -8.90 0.97
CA ASP A 166 5.18 -9.81 1.21
C ASP A 166 5.74 -11.16 1.70
N TYR A 167 5.76 -11.35 3.02
CA TYR A 167 6.34 -12.54 3.64
C TYR A 167 5.67 -13.86 3.23
N ARG A 168 4.46 -13.80 2.65
CA ARG A 168 3.75 -14.96 2.10
C ARG A 168 4.37 -15.44 0.78
N LYS A 169 5.16 -14.57 0.13
CA LYS A 169 5.77 -14.82 -1.19
C LYS A 169 7.29 -14.74 -1.15
N TYR A 170 7.87 -14.07 -0.17
CA TYR A 170 9.31 -13.86 -0.07
C TYR A 170 10.00 -15.00 0.65
N ASN A 171 11.05 -15.56 0.05
CA ASN A 171 11.80 -16.68 0.59
C ASN A 171 13.33 -16.58 0.34
N ALA A 172 13.83 -15.42 -0.08
CA ALA A 172 15.23 -15.28 -0.46
C ALA A 172 16.18 -15.21 0.74
N MET A 173 15.77 -14.57 1.83
CA MET A 173 16.56 -14.47 3.08
C MET A 173 15.65 -14.18 4.27
N THR A 174 16.16 -14.43 5.49
CA THR A 174 15.46 -14.08 6.72
C THR A 174 15.54 -12.58 7.01
N LEU A 175 14.65 -12.07 7.86
CA LEU A 175 14.62 -10.66 8.22
C LEU A 175 15.95 -10.19 8.85
N SER A 176 16.51 -10.98 9.75
CA SER A 176 17.78 -10.63 10.41
C SER A 176 18.93 -10.45 9.41
N TYR A 177 18.97 -11.27 8.37
CA TYR A 177 19.95 -11.14 7.29
C TYR A 177 19.63 -9.95 6.39
N PHE A 178 18.34 -9.72 6.06
CA PHE A 178 17.88 -8.60 5.26
C PHE A 178 18.26 -7.25 5.89
N VAL A 179 18.00 -7.11 7.19
CA VAL A 179 18.31 -5.89 7.96
C VAL A 179 19.79 -5.54 7.89
N GLN A 180 20.67 -6.54 8.04
CA GLN A 180 22.11 -6.32 7.96
C GLN A 180 22.61 -6.04 6.53
N TYR A 181 22.02 -6.74 5.54
CA TYR A 181 22.46 -6.63 4.14
C TYR A 181 22.09 -5.30 3.51
N TYR A 182 20.89 -4.77 3.83
CA TYR A 182 20.39 -3.53 3.27
C TYR A 182 20.50 -2.32 4.19
N ASP A 183 21.20 -2.45 5.32
CA ASP A 183 21.41 -1.37 6.32
C ASP A 183 20.07 -0.72 6.71
N ILE A 184 19.17 -1.53 7.28
CA ILE A 184 17.81 -1.13 7.63
C ILE A 184 17.78 -0.47 9.00
N ASP A 185 17.27 0.75 9.08
CA ASP A 185 17.11 1.51 10.32
C ASP A 185 15.81 1.15 11.04
N ASP A 186 14.71 0.96 10.28
CA ASP A 186 13.38 0.70 10.85
C ASP A 186 12.72 -0.52 10.23
N VAL A 187 12.10 -1.35 11.08
CA VAL A 187 11.30 -2.53 10.68
C VAL A 187 9.85 -2.29 11.05
N LEU A 188 8.96 -2.30 10.04
CA LEU A 188 7.53 -2.11 10.20
C LEU A 188 6.77 -3.38 9.85
N LEU A 189 5.79 -3.74 10.67
CA LEU A 189 4.85 -4.81 10.37
C LEU A 189 3.46 -4.20 10.13
N THR A 190 2.92 -4.39 8.92
CA THR A 190 1.59 -3.93 8.53
C THR A 190 0.76 -5.12 8.08
N GLU A 191 -0.16 -5.56 8.93
CA GLU A 191 -0.92 -6.77 8.72
C GLU A 191 -2.39 -6.60 9.08
N SER A 192 -3.28 -7.27 8.34
CA SER A 192 -4.69 -7.34 8.70
C SER A 192 -4.94 -8.29 9.87
N LEU A 193 -5.98 -8.01 10.66
CA LEU A 193 -6.39 -8.92 11.73
C LEU A 193 -6.72 -10.34 11.23
N ALA A 194 -7.23 -10.46 10.02
CA ALA A 194 -7.56 -11.77 9.44
C ALA A 194 -6.31 -12.62 9.19
N MET A 195 -5.22 -11.99 8.77
CA MET A 195 -3.93 -12.66 8.56
C MET A 195 -3.24 -12.96 9.90
N ALA A 196 -3.29 -12.02 10.84
CA ALA A 196 -2.74 -12.20 12.19
C ALA A 196 -3.42 -13.32 13.00
N GLN A 197 -4.60 -13.77 12.62
CA GLN A 197 -5.33 -14.90 13.23
C GLN A 197 -5.11 -16.24 12.50
N GLY A 198 -4.44 -16.24 11.35
CA GLY A 198 -4.18 -17.43 10.55
C GLY A 198 -2.96 -18.20 11.02
N GLU A 199 -3.11 -19.43 11.57
CA GLU A 199 -1.99 -20.26 12.06
C GLU A 199 -0.89 -20.42 11.00
N GLY A 200 -1.23 -20.80 9.75
CA GLY A 200 -0.23 -20.98 8.69
C GLY A 200 0.45 -19.67 8.24
N THR A 201 -0.17 -18.53 8.47
CA THR A 201 0.40 -17.22 8.18
C THR A 201 1.43 -16.82 9.24
N LEU A 202 1.12 -17.11 10.51
CA LEU A 202 2.04 -16.89 11.61
C LEU A 202 3.30 -17.74 11.48
N ASP A 203 3.19 -18.99 11.03
CA ASP A 203 4.34 -19.88 10.78
C ASP A 203 5.28 -19.29 9.72
N LEU A 204 4.75 -18.70 8.65
CA LEU A 204 5.54 -18.02 7.61
C LEU A 204 6.24 -16.78 8.17
N LEU A 205 5.53 -15.98 8.95
CA LEU A 205 6.11 -14.80 9.58
C LEU A 205 7.19 -15.19 10.59
N GLU A 206 6.97 -16.22 11.41
CA GLU A 206 7.96 -16.75 12.33
C GLU A 206 9.23 -17.25 11.62
N TRP A 207 9.06 -17.94 10.49
CA TRP A 207 10.20 -18.37 9.68
C TRP A 207 10.98 -17.18 9.13
N PHE A 208 10.28 -16.17 8.62
CA PHE A 208 10.91 -14.98 8.07
C PHE A 208 11.65 -14.16 9.12
N CYS A 209 11.12 -14.06 10.34
CA CYS A 209 11.70 -13.28 11.43
C CYS A 209 12.93 -13.95 12.12
N LYS A 210 13.29 -15.19 11.73
CA LYS A 210 14.51 -15.86 12.22
C LYS A 210 15.76 -15.24 11.65
#